data_36e2b81b02acca0bedd3808d6a52278e
#
_entry.id   36e2b81b02acca0bedd3808d6a52278e
#
_cell.length_a   1.000
_cell.length_b   1.000
_cell.length_c   1.000
_cell.angle_alpha   90.00
_cell.angle_beta   90.00
_cell.angle_gamma   90.00
#
_symmetry.space_group_name_H-M   'P 1'
#
loop_
_entity.id
_entity.type
_entity.pdbx_description
1 polymer ?
#
loop_
_entity_poly.entity_id
_entity_poly.type
_entity_poly.pdbx_seq_one_letter_code
_entity_poly.pdbx_strand_id
1 'polypeptide(L)'
;MRNLFIRESGLRILLLIFSLSYLLSAQAQPRQLLVPGGVAIINLEPGNDSGYRFLDKPVLVTKIEGKPAALVGLPLSLKAGEHFIEKSSADQVFKKFFEIKQKQYSTQHITITDKRKVNPYASDMERILAEKARKQKARNHYSMVDVDVDFLRPVEGISTGSFGRRRVFNGQKRRPHSGMDIAADKGTPVLAPSAGTVIETGDFFFSGNLVYIDHGQGLISLFAHLSEIDVNLGEQVEKGQTIGKVGATGRVTGPHLHWSLGLNGNWIDPALFLPVTD
;
A
#
# COMPACT_ATOMS: atom_id res chain seq x y z
N MET A 1 -82.87 13.65 34.72
CA MET A 1 -81.49 13.98 35.04
C MET A 1 -80.56 12.90 34.46
N ARG A 2 -79.98 13.13 33.30
CA ARG A 2 -79.09 12.19 32.61
C ARG A 2 -77.70 12.73 32.66
N ASN A 3 -76.75 12.06 33.35
CA ASN A 3 -75.39 12.38 33.42
C ASN A 3 -74.64 11.85 32.13
N LEU A 4 -74.05 12.78 31.39
CA LEU A 4 -73.26 12.52 30.21
C LEU A 4 -71.77 12.33 30.64
N PHE A 5 -71.22 11.11 30.51
CA PHE A 5 -69.82 10.83 30.70
C PHE A 5 -69.07 11.10 29.39
N ILE A 6 -68.27 12.11 29.35
CA ILE A 6 -67.30 12.37 28.27
C ILE A 6 -66.11 11.50 28.53
N ARG A 7 -65.77 10.62 27.61
CA ARG A 7 -64.58 9.76 27.61
C ARG A 7 -63.49 10.47 26.80
N GLU A 8 -62.48 11.04 27.44
CA GLU A 8 -61.30 11.52 26.75
C GLU A 8 -60.41 10.35 26.34
N SER A 9 -60.25 10.15 25.04
CA SER A 9 -59.29 9.22 24.44
C SER A 9 -57.96 9.93 24.23
N GLY A 10 -57.06 9.80 25.20
CA GLY A 10 -55.69 10.30 25.07
C GLY A 10 -54.88 9.46 24.08
N LEU A 11 -54.63 10.02 22.91
CA LEU A 11 -53.68 9.47 21.91
C LEU A 11 -52.26 9.68 22.38
N ARG A 12 -51.62 8.66 22.93
CA ARG A 12 -50.18 8.69 23.28
C ARG A 12 -49.38 8.45 21.99
N ILE A 13 -48.82 9.54 21.43
CA ILE A 13 -47.85 9.45 20.35
C ILE A 13 -46.50 9.00 20.96
N LEU A 14 -46.12 7.76 20.68
CA LEU A 14 -44.85 7.21 21.04
C LEU A 14 -43.80 7.68 20.00
N LEU A 15 -43.07 8.73 20.32
CA LEU A 15 -41.90 9.20 19.52
C LEU A 15 -40.77 8.18 19.68
N LEU A 16 -40.63 7.29 18.72
CA LEU A 16 -39.43 6.44 18.57
C LEU A 16 -38.26 7.30 18.05
N ILE A 17 -37.39 7.74 18.95
CA ILE A 17 -36.12 8.37 18.60
C ILE A 17 -35.22 7.24 18.09
N PHE A 18 -35.10 7.12 16.77
CA PHE A 18 -34.04 6.30 16.14
C PHE A 18 -32.71 7.06 16.33
N SER A 19 -31.94 6.71 17.35
CA SER A 19 -30.57 7.14 17.47
C SER A 19 -29.75 6.43 16.38
N LEU A 20 -29.52 7.12 15.26
CA LEU A 20 -28.60 6.70 14.21
C LEU A 20 -27.18 6.84 14.76
N SER A 21 -26.68 5.77 15.38
CA SER A 21 -25.27 5.68 15.79
C SER A 21 -24.43 5.61 14.51
N TYR A 22 -23.91 6.75 14.08
CA TYR A 22 -22.82 6.76 13.11
C TYR A 22 -21.64 6.07 13.78
N LEU A 23 -21.40 4.82 13.44
CA LEU A 23 -20.12 4.17 13.63
C LEU A 23 -19.12 4.94 12.75
N LEU A 24 -18.45 5.93 13.33
CA LEU A 24 -17.24 6.47 12.73
C LEU A 24 -16.26 5.29 12.65
N SER A 25 -16.17 4.66 11.49
CA SER A 25 -15.05 3.77 11.21
C SER A 25 -13.78 4.61 11.35
N ALA A 26 -12.93 4.26 12.29
CA ALA A 26 -11.64 4.91 12.43
C ALA A 26 -10.90 4.79 11.10
N GLN A 27 -10.69 5.90 10.41
CA GLN A 27 -9.92 5.94 9.17
C GLN A 27 -8.51 5.48 9.47
N ALA A 28 -8.00 4.53 8.68
CA ALA A 28 -6.63 4.08 8.80
C ALA A 28 -5.71 5.22 8.33
N GLN A 29 -5.01 5.84 9.29
CA GLN A 29 -3.99 6.84 8.97
C GLN A 29 -2.63 6.16 8.85
N PRO A 30 -1.77 6.58 7.90
CA PRO A 30 -0.41 6.07 7.80
C PRO A 30 0.35 6.29 9.11
N ARG A 31 1.10 5.27 9.53
CA ARG A 31 1.90 5.33 10.75
C ARG A 31 3.34 5.63 10.44
N GLN A 32 3.93 6.55 11.20
CA GLN A 32 5.34 6.86 11.09
C GLN A 32 6.21 5.71 11.62
N LEU A 33 7.25 5.36 10.87
CA LEU A 33 8.29 4.45 11.30
C LEU A 33 9.63 4.91 10.71
N LEU A 34 10.46 5.55 11.52
CA LEU A 34 11.72 6.18 11.11
C LEU A 34 12.88 5.16 11.08
N VAL A 35 12.76 4.19 10.18
CA VAL A 35 13.78 3.15 9.93
C VAL A 35 13.85 2.85 8.43
N PRO A 36 14.93 2.24 7.91
CA PRO A 36 14.97 1.80 6.52
C PRO A 36 13.76 0.91 6.17
N GLY A 37 13.04 1.25 5.10
CA GLY A 37 11.80 0.58 4.70
C GLY A 37 10.52 1.08 5.36
N GLY A 38 10.62 2.07 6.25
CA GLY A 38 9.49 2.73 6.89
C GLY A 38 9.00 3.97 6.15
N VAL A 39 8.26 4.79 6.85
CA VAL A 39 7.69 6.07 6.38
C VAL A 39 8.01 7.17 7.38
N ALA A 40 8.51 8.31 6.91
CA ALA A 40 8.56 9.52 7.69
C ALA A 40 7.32 10.38 7.36
N ILE A 41 6.68 10.91 8.40
CA ILE A 41 5.56 11.87 8.30
C ILE A 41 6.08 13.20 8.83
N ILE A 42 6.19 14.19 7.96
CA ILE A 42 6.82 15.48 8.27
C ILE A 42 5.79 16.57 8.14
N ASN A 43 5.43 17.23 9.25
CA ASN A 43 4.49 18.33 9.24
C ASN A 43 5.01 19.50 8.40
N LEU A 44 4.13 20.06 7.59
CA LEU A 44 4.40 21.22 6.73
C LEU A 44 3.62 22.43 7.22
N GLU A 45 4.14 23.62 6.90
CA GLU A 45 3.44 24.87 7.16
C GLU A 45 2.37 25.09 6.08
N PRO A 46 1.14 25.54 6.46
CA PRO A 46 0.11 25.90 5.48
C PRO A 46 0.64 26.92 4.46
N GLY A 47 0.35 26.68 3.18
CA GLY A 47 0.84 27.51 2.08
C GLY A 47 2.30 27.26 1.66
N ASN A 48 3.04 26.40 2.38
CA ASN A 48 4.37 25.92 2.02
C ASN A 48 4.41 24.39 1.94
N ASP A 49 3.39 23.82 1.34
CA ASP A 49 3.04 22.40 1.38
C ASP A 49 3.22 21.66 0.06
N SER A 50 4.04 22.18 -0.86
CA SER A 50 4.29 21.53 -2.15
C SER A 50 5.77 21.64 -2.56
N GLY A 51 6.17 20.79 -3.54
CA GLY A 51 7.50 20.86 -4.15
C GLY A 51 8.64 20.25 -3.33
N TYR A 52 8.35 19.60 -2.20
CA TYR A 52 9.38 18.90 -1.43
C TYR A 52 9.88 17.63 -2.12
N ARG A 53 11.16 17.36 -1.95
CA ARG A 53 11.86 16.19 -2.51
C ARG A 53 12.65 15.47 -1.42
N PHE A 54 12.80 14.18 -1.60
CA PHE A 54 13.70 13.31 -0.83
C PHE A 54 14.56 12.48 -1.79
N LEU A 55 15.89 12.58 -1.69
CA LEU A 55 16.82 11.89 -2.60
C LEU A 55 16.43 12.11 -4.09
N ASP A 56 16.22 13.37 -4.47
CA ASP A 56 15.82 13.81 -5.81
C ASP A 56 14.47 13.29 -6.33
N LYS A 57 13.66 12.68 -5.47
CA LYS A 57 12.32 12.23 -5.80
C LYS A 57 11.26 13.14 -5.14
N PRO A 58 10.19 13.51 -5.86
CA PRO A 58 9.09 14.22 -5.22
C PRO A 58 8.48 13.36 -4.12
N VAL A 59 8.08 13.99 -3.02
CA VAL A 59 7.38 13.32 -1.91
C VAL A 59 5.88 13.54 -2.03
N LEU A 60 5.10 12.63 -1.49
CA LEU A 60 3.66 12.77 -1.38
C LEU A 60 3.33 13.81 -0.32
N VAL A 61 2.44 14.77 -0.65
CA VAL A 61 1.90 15.72 0.29
C VAL A 61 0.40 15.58 0.38
N THR A 62 -0.10 15.42 1.61
CA THR A 62 -1.53 15.28 1.90
C THR A 62 -1.83 15.87 3.27
N LYS A 63 -3.06 15.71 3.73
CA LYS A 63 -3.45 16.09 5.10
C LYS A 63 -3.47 14.86 6.00
N ILE A 64 -2.74 14.92 7.12
CA ILE A 64 -2.81 13.96 8.21
C ILE A 64 -3.43 14.67 9.39
N GLU A 65 -4.53 14.13 9.91
CA GLU A 65 -5.32 14.78 10.99
C GLU A 65 -5.66 16.26 10.69
N GLY A 66 -6.00 16.52 9.41
CA GLY A 66 -6.36 17.86 8.94
C GLY A 66 -5.19 18.83 8.71
N LYS A 67 -3.95 18.45 9.01
CA LYS A 67 -2.75 19.29 8.85
C LYS A 67 -1.92 18.84 7.64
N PRO A 68 -1.32 19.79 6.88
CA PRO A 68 -0.45 19.44 5.77
C PRO A 68 0.75 18.63 6.26
N ALA A 69 1.05 17.53 5.58
CA ALA A 69 2.20 16.68 5.89
C ALA A 69 2.81 16.08 4.62
N ALA A 70 4.13 15.94 4.62
CA ALA A 70 4.86 15.17 3.63
C ALA A 70 5.03 13.73 4.13
N LEU A 71 4.64 12.76 3.30
CA LEU A 71 4.90 11.34 3.52
C LEU A 71 6.10 10.93 2.68
N VAL A 72 7.12 10.39 3.33
CA VAL A 72 8.41 10.04 2.71
C VAL A 72 8.67 8.56 2.86
N GLY A 73 8.71 7.84 1.75
CA GLY A 73 9.11 6.43 1.72
C GLY A 73 10.62 6.29 1.89
N LEU A 74 11.04 5.55 2.90
CA LEU A 74 12.44 5.36 3.27
C LEU A 74 12.99 4.09 2.63
N PRO A 75 13.98 4.16 1.71
CA PRO A 75 14.53 2.96 1.08
C PRO A 75 15.14 2.00 2.10
N LEU A 76 15.06 0.69 1.85
CA LEU A 76 15.74 -0.33 2.71
C LEU A 76 17.26 -0.17 2.78
N SER A 77 17.87 0.52 1.81
CA SER A 77 19.30 0.83 1.77
C SER A 77 19.68 2.09 2.53
N LEU A 78 18.70 2.84 3.07
CA LEU A 78 18.96 4.08 3.78
C LEU A 78 19.80 3.80 5.03
N LYS A 79 20.80 4.61 5.27
CA LYS A 79 21.63 4.51 6.46
C LYS A 79 20.93 5.21 7.63
N ALA A 80 21.18 4.73 8.85
CA ALA A 80 20.79 5.44 10.06
C ALA A 80 21.53 6.80 10.15
N GLY A 81 20.91 7.77 10.83
CA GLY A 81 21.41 9.11 11.00
C GLY A 81 20.44 10.18 10.52
N GLU A 82 20.90 11.41 10.45
CA GLU A 82 20.10 12.56 10.05
C GLU A 82 19.89 12.60 8.54
N HIS A 83 18.66 12.86 8.13
CA HIS A 83 18.21 13.05 6.75
C HIS A 83 17.28 14.26 6.68
N PHE A 84 16.98 14.72 5.46
CA PHE A 84 16.07 15.84 5.27
C PHE A 84 15.24 15.69 3.99
N ILE A 85 14.09 16.31 3.97
CA ILE A 85 13.40 16.69 2.74
C ILE A 85 13.77 18.13 2.42
N GLU A 86 13.82 18.45 1.13
CA GLU A 86 14.14 19.81 0.70
C GLU A 86 13.17 20.32 -0.38
N LYS A 87 12.97 21.62 -0.39
CA LYS A 87 12.25 22.36 -1.41
C LYS A 87 13.09 23.55 -1.83
N SER A 88 13.33 23.69 -3.12
CA SER A 88 13.97 24.85 -3.70
C SER A 88 12.91 25.86 -4.14
N SER A 89 13.10 27.12 -3.78
CA SER A 89 12.44 28.29 -4.33
C SER A 89 13.52 29.21 -4.92
N ALA A 90 13.16 30.19 -5.77
CA ALA A 90 14.10 30.97 -6.58
C ALA A 90 15.40 31.37 -5.86
N ASP A 91 15.34 31.79 -4.57
CA ASP A 91 16.47 32.29 -3.80
C ASP A 91 16.74 31.54 -2.50
N GLN A 92 15.97 30.48 -2.20
CA GLN A 92 16.08 29.79 -0.90
C GLN A 92 15.86 28.28 -1.04
N VAL A 93 16.59 27.53 -0.20
CA VAL A 93 16.36 26.08 -0.02
C VAL A 93 15.85 25.86 1.40
N PHE A 94 14.62 25.34 1.48
CA PHE A 94 14.01 24.96 2.74
C PHE A 94 14.32 23.48 3.01
N LYS A 95 14.80 23.18 4.22
CA LYS A 95 15.06 21.81 4.66
C LYS A 95 14.28 21.49 5.93
N LYS A 96 13.73 20.28 5.99
CA LYS A 96 13.12 19.74 7.21
C LYS A 96 13.84 18.42 7.54
N PHE A 97 14.50 18.39 8.69
CA PHE A 97 15.36 17.30 9.13
C PHE A 97 14.57 16.26 9.92
N PHE A 98 15.00 15.01 9.84
CA PHE A 98 14.49 13.89 10.63
C PHE A 98 15.57 12.83 10.80
N GLU A 99 15.48 12.05 11.88
CA GLU A 99 16.49 11.04 12.22
C GLU A 99 16.00 9.63 11.93
N ILE A 100 16.81 8.83 11.26
CA ILE A 100 16.55 7.42 10.93
C ILE A 100 17.30 6.52 11.92
N LYS A 101 16.56 5.62 12.57
CA LYS A 101 17.10 4.60 13.47
C LYS A 101 17.48 3.34 12.69
N GLN A 102 18.49 2.63 13.17
CA GLN A 102 18.85 1.35 12.57
C GLN A 102 17.77 0.30 12.85
N LYS A 103 17.48 -0.53 11.84
CA LYS A 103 16.60 -1.70 11.97
C LYS A 103 17.27 -2.92 11.34
N GLN A 104 17.28 -4.03 12.07
CA GLN A 104 17.70 -5.32 11.56
C GLN A 104 16.47 -6.13 11.17
N TYR A 105 16.47 -6.63 9.93
CA TYR A 105 15.43 -7.51 9.42
C TYR A 105 15.86 -8.96 9.52
N SER A 106 14.96 -9.84 9.94
CA SER A 106 15.19 -11.27 10.03
C SER A 106 15.50 -11.89 8.67
N THR A 107 16.15 -13.05 8.67
CA THR A 107 16.40 -13.83 7.46
C THR A 107 15.39 -14.97 7.35
N GLN A 108 14.84 -15.16 6.16
CA GLN A 108 13.93 -16.25 5.83
C GLN A 108 14.59 -17.15 4.79
N HIS A 109 14.66 -18.44 5.10
CA HIS A 109 15.11 -19.49 4.19
C HIS A 109 13.89 -20.14 3.55
N ILE A 110 13.85 -20.18 2.23
CA ILE A 110 12.71 -20.69 1.45
C ILE A 110 13.23 -21.71 0.45
N THR A 111 12.60 -22.87 0.40
CA THR A 111 12.82 -23.86 -0.64
C THR A 111 11.82 -23.67 -1.77
N ILE A 112 12.32 -23.38 -2.96
CA ILE A 112 11.54 -23.26 -4.18
C ILE A 112 11.76 -24.55 -5.01
N THR A 113 10.70 -25.27 -5.27
CA THR A 113 10.73 -26.55 -6.01
C THR A 113 11.05 -26.33 -7.48
N ASP A 114 10.48 -25.31 -8.12
CA ASP A 114 10.82 -24.93 -9.49
C ASP A 114 12.19 -24.24 -9.53
N LYS A 115 13.22 -25.03 -9.80
CA LYS A 115 14.62 -24.54 -9.89
C LYS A 115 14.80 -23.45 -10.94
N ARG A 116 14.01 -23.44 -12.02
CA ARG A 116 14.05 -22.40 -13.07
C ARG A 116 13.64 -21.04 -12.52
N LYS A 117 12.73 -21.01 -11.54
CA LYS A 117 12.35 -19.76 -10.83
C LYS A 117 13.41 -19.26 -9.84
N VAL A 118 14.40 -20.10 -9.50
CA VAL A 118 15.57 -19.69 -8.69
C VAL A 118 16.74 -19.29 -9.58
N ASN A 119 17.07 -20.12 -10.58
CA ASN A 119 18.12 -19.91 -11.56
C ASN A 119 17.53 -20.01 -12.97
N PRO A 120 17.05 -18.90 -13.56
CA PRO A 120 16.47 -18.87 -14.90
C PRO A 120 17.45 -19.34 -15.97
N TYR A 121 16.92 -19.90 -17.05
CA TYR A 121 17.71 -20.25 -18.23
C TYR A 121 18.08 -18.99 -19.03
N ALA A 122 19.09 -19.09 -19.87
CA ALA A 122 19.49 -17.99 -20.75
C ALA A 122 18.30 -17.52 -21.64
N SER A 123 17.45 -18.44 -22.09
CA SER A 123 16.23 -18.14 -22.86
C SER A 123 15.18 -17.32 -22.10
N ASP A 124 15.22 -17.28 -20.76
CA ASP A 124 14.28 -16.49 -19.96
C ASP A 124 14.72 -15.03 -19.79
N MET A 125 16.01 -14.76 -20.03
CA MET A 125 16.62 -13.49 -19.61
C MET A 125 16.07 -12.28 -20.35
N GLU A 126 15.75 -12.40 -21.65
CA GLU A 126 15.15 -11.32 -22.43
C GLU A 126 13.81 -10.91 -21.81
N ARG A 127 12.91 -11.89 -21.55
CA ARG A 127 11.63 -11.67 -20.86
C ARG A 127 11.82 -11.02 -19.49
N ILE A 128 12.73 -11.57 -18.68
CA ILE A 128 12.98 -11.06 -17.32
C ILE A 128 13.47 -9.61 -17.33
N LEU A 129 14.35 -9.25 -18.28
CA LEU A 129 14.87 -7.89 -18.40
C LEU A 129 13.79 -6.91 -18.86
N ALA A 130 12.99 -7.28 -19.86
CA ALA A 130 11.85 -6.48 -20.33
C ALA A 130 10.84 -6.25 -19.19
N GLU A 131 10.47 -7.30 -18.46
CA GLU A 131 9.57 -7.22 -17.31
C GLU A 131 10.14 -6.38 -16.15
N LYS A 132 11.46 -6.45 -15.93
CA LYS A 132 12.13 -5.59 -14.94
C LYS A 132 11.99 -4.11 -15.30
N ALA A 133 12.14 -3.76 -16.57
CA ALA A 133 11.99 -2.39 -17.05
C ALA A 133 10.54 -1.89 -16.85
N ARG A 134 9.53 -2.70 -17.22
CA ARG A 134 8.10 -2.40 -17.00
C ARG A 134 7.80 -2.16 -15.52
N LYS A 135 8.22 -3.06 -14.64
CA LYS A 135 8.04 -2.92 -13.18
C LYS A 135 8.75 -1.70 -12.61
N GLN A 136 9.93 -1.35 -13.13
CA GLN A 136 10.63 -0.16 -12.70
C GLN A 136 9.92 1.12 -13.15
N LYS A 137 9.39 1.15 -14.37
CA LYS A 137 8.58 2.25 -14.89
C LYS A 137 7.33 2.44 -14.01
N ALA A 138 6.57 1.38 -13.74
CA ALA A 138 5.38 1.43 -12.90
C ALA A 138 5.69 1.92 -11.48
N ARG A 139 6.73 1.38 -10.82
CA ARG A 139 7.12 1.81 -9.46
C ARG A 139 7.57 3.26 -9.37
N ASN A 140 8.16 3.82 -10.43
CA ASN A 140 8.61 5.21 -10.49
C ASN A 140 7.56 6.16 -11.10
N HIS A 141 6.34 5.64 -11.36
CA HIS A 141 5.27 6.47 -11.87
C HIS A 141 4.91 7.56 -10.85
N TYR A 142 4.56 8.73 -11.36
CA TYR A 142 4.15 9.88 -10.56
C TYR A 142 3.06 10.65 -11.29
N SER A 143 1.92 10.78 -10.65
CA SER A 143 0.79 11.56 -11.14
C SER A 143 0.46 12.67 -10.14
N MET A 144 -0.13 13.77 -10.62
CA MET A 144 -0.54 14.92 -9.79
C MET A 144 -2.02 14.77 -9.38
N VAL A 145 -2.35 13.62 -8.79
CA VAL A 145 -3.72 13.32 -8.32
C VAL A 145 -3.74 13.39 -6.79
N ASP A 146 -4.83 13.89 -6.24
CA ASP A 146 -5.06 13.87 -4.79
C ASP A 146 -5.11 12.43 -4.28
N VAL A 147 -4.50 12.20 -3.12
CA VAL A 147 -4.29 10.87 -2.57
C VAL A 147 -5.15 10.67 -1.33
N ASP A 148 -5.98 9.63 -1.34
CA ASP A 148 -6.57 9.08 -0.13
C ASP A 148 -5.61 8.03 0.47
N VAL A 149 -5.09 8.34 1.64
CA VAL A 149 -4.14 7.47 2.37
C VAL A 149 -4.83 6.53 3.36
N ASP A 150 -6.16 6.55 3.44
CA ASP A 150 -6.97 5.61 4.21
C ASP A 150 -7.13 4.29 3.45
N PHE A 151 -6.27 3.33 3.74
CA PHE A 151 -6.19 2.05 3.04
C PHE A 151 -6.95 0.94 3.77
N LEU A 152 -7.71 0.16 3.00
CA LEU A 152 -8.25 -1.11 3.49
C LEU A 152 -7.26 -2.26 3.22
N ARG A 153 -7.42 -3.34 3.97
CA ARG A 153 -6.68 -4.58 3.74
C ARG A 153 -7.15 -5.23 2.43
N PRO A 154 -6.24 -5.53 1.48
CA PRO A 154 -6.66 -5.97 0.13
C PRO A 154 -7.22 -7.39 0.08
N VAL A 155 -6.97 -8.22 1.08
CA VAL A 155 -7.54 -9.56 1.22
C VAL A 155 -7.57 -9.98 2.68
N GLU A 156 -8.62 -10.65 3.10
CA GLU A 156 -8.67 -11.30 4.41
C GLU A 156 -7.77 -12.54 4.42
N GLY A 157 -7.02 -12.75 5.51
CA GLY A 157 -6.10 -13.87 5.61
C GLY A 157 -4.99 -13.68 6.62
N ILE A 158 -4.12 -14.68 6.73
CA ILE A 158 -3.02 -14.70 7.71
C ILE A 158 -1.78 -14.05 7.09
N SER A 159 -1.17 -13.09 7.77
CA SER A 159 0.12 -12.51 7.33
C SER A 159 1.25 -13.53 7.54
N THR A 160 1.79 -14.06 6.44
CA THR A 160 2.83 -15.11 6.44
C THR A 160 4.23 -14.58 6.12
N GLY A 161 4.32 -13.44 5.48
CA GLY A 161 5.57 -12.79 5.11
C GLY A 161 5.56 -11.30 5.35
N SER A 162 6.39 -10.80 6.30
CA SER A 162 6.52 -9.37 6.56
C SER A 162 7.52 -8.70 5.60
N PHE A 163 7.32 -7.41 5.39
CA PHE A 163 8.23 -6.55 4.64
C PHE A 163 9.66 -6.57 5.19
N GLY A 164 10.64 -6.42 4.31
CA GLY A 164 12.04 -6.22 4.65
C GLY A 164 12.81 -7.50 5.00
N ARG A 165 12.16 -8.65 5.19
CA ARG A 165 12.85 -9.92 5.47
C ARG A 165 13.92 -10.21 4.42
N ARG A 166 15.13 -10.54 4.86
CA ARG A 166 16.20 -11.03 3.97
C ARG A 166 15.82 -12.42 3.47
N ARG A 167 15.83 -12.62 2.16
CA ARG A 167 15.42 -13.89 1.55
C ARG A 167 16.62 -14.70 1.08
N VAL A 168 16.62 -15.99 1.41
CA VAL A 168 17.58 -16.99 0.91
C VAL A 168 16.77 -18.10 0.25
N PHE A 169 16.87 -18.23 -1.09
CA PHE A 169 16.17 -19.24 -1.88
C PHE A 169 17.15 -20.36 -2.25
N ASN A 170 16.87 -21.58 -1.81
CA ASN A 170 17.72 -22.75 -2.07
C ASN A 170 19.20 -22.45 -1.75
N GLY A 171 19.47 -21.83 -0.60
CA GLY A 171 20.82 -21.45 -0.17
C GLY A 171 21.39 -20.16 -0.79
N GLN A 172 20.70 -19.54 -1.74
CA GLN A 172 21.18 -18.37 -2.47
C GLN A 172 20.53 -17.08 -1.95
N LYS A 173 21.35 -16.09 -1.58
CA LYS A 173 20.84 -14.76 -1.15
C LYS A 173 20.08 -14.09 -2.29
N ARG A 174 18.94 -13.48 -1.95
CA ARG A 174 18.06 -12.75 -2.85
C ARG A 174 17.79 -11.35 -2.30
N ARG A 175 17.12 -10.51 -3.11
CA ARG A 175 16.64 -9.20 -2.63
C ARG A 175 15.70 -9.39 -1.46
N PRO A 176 15.72 -8.46 -0.49
CA PRO A 176 14.76 -8.48 0.61
C PRO A 176 13.30 -8.50 0.11
N HIS A 177 12.41 -8.95 0.96
CA HIS A 177 10.98 -8.94 0.69
C HIS A 177 10.46 -7.51 0.54
N SER A 178 9.86 -7.19 -0.59
CA SER A 178 9.43 -5.83 -0.95
C SER A 178 7.98 -5.50 -0.57
N GLY A 179 7.30 -6.39 0.12
CA GLY A 179 5.89 -6.24 0.50
C GLY A 179 5.52 -7.11 1.68
N MET A 180 4.25 -7.40 1.82
CA MET A 180 3.74 -8.40 2.74
C MET A 180 3.06 -9.53 1.97
N ASP A 181 3.15 -10.75 2.52
CA ASP A 181 2.47 -11.92 1.98
C ASP A 181 1.28 -12.26 2.90
N ILE A 182 0.08 -12.39 2.29
CA ILE A 182 -1.16 -12.72 2.99
C ILE A 182 -1.67 -14.04 2.43
N ALA A 183 -1.60 -15.11 3.23
CA ALA A 183 -2.14 -16.41 2.85
C ALA A 183 -3.67 -16.37 2.84
N ALA A 184 -4.24 -16.80 1.73
CA ALA A 184 -5.67 -16.97 1.53
C ALA A 184 -5.89 -18.04 0.46
N ASP A 185 -7.09 -18.61 0.42
CA ASP A 185 -7.43 -19.65 -0.56
C ASP A 185 -7.37 -19.10 -2.00
N LYS A 186 -6.92 -19.97 -2.93
CA LYS A 186 -6.95 -19.64 -4.35
C LYS A 186 -8.38 -19.28 -4.78
N GLY A 187 -8.52 -18.15 -5.47
CA GLY A 187 -9.81 -17.64 -5.92
C GLY A 187 -10.46 -16.62 -4.98
N THR A 188 -9.89 -16.39 -3.77
CA THR A 188 -10.36 -15.31 -2.88
C THR A 188 -10.22 -13.96 -3.58
N PRO A 189 -11.26 -13.11 -3.59
CA PRO A 189 -11.19 -11.78 -4.19
C PRO A 189 -10.09 -10.91 -3.58
N VAL A 190 -9.35 -10.20 -4.43
CA VAL A 190 -8.37 -9.19 -4.03
C VAL A 190 -8.95 -7.82 -4.33
N LEU A 191 -8.97 -6.94 -3.33
CA LEU A 191 -9.59 -5.62 -3.39
C LEU A 191 -8.53 -4.52 -3.58
N ALA A 192 -8.90 -3.47 -4.30
CA ALA A 192 -8.12 -2.23 -4.33
C ALA A 192 -8.16 -1.57 -2.92
N PRO A 193 -7.01 -1.34 -2.26
CA PRO A 193 -6.99 -0.80 -0.90
C PRO A 193 -7.41 0.66 -0.83
N SER A 194 -7.27 1.40 -1.91
CA SER A 194 -7.72 2.78 -2.14
C SER A 194 -8.00 2.97 -3.62
N ALA A 195 -8.71 4.03 -3.99
CA ALA A 195 -8.95 4.38 -5.39
C ALA A 195 -7.64 4.63 -6.14
N GLY A 196 -7.67 4.48 -7.47
CA GLY A 196 -6.49 4.73 -8.30
C GLY A 196 -6.67 4.30 -9.74
N THR A 197 -5.58 4.33 -10.50
CA THR A 197 -5.54 3.94 -11.91
C THR A 197 -4.62 2.73 -12.09
N VAL A 198 -5.06 1.72 -12.83
CA VAL A 198 -4.24 0.56 -13.21
C VAL A 198 -3.17 1.01 -14.22
N ILE A 199 -1.90 0.98 -13.81
CA ILE A 199 -0.78 1.47 -14.63
C ILE A 199 0.10 0.37 -15.22
N GLU A 200 -0.08 -0.87 -14.77
CA GLU A 200 0.60 -2.04 -15.33
C GLU A 200 -0.16 -3.31 -14.92
N THR A 201 -0.26 -4.28 -15.85
CA THR A 201 -0.88 -5.59 -15.57
C THR A 201 -0.34 -6.65 -16.53
N GLY A 202 -0.47 -7.92 -16.15
CA GLY A 202 -0.11 -9.08 -16.99
C GLY A 202 0.59 -10.21 -16.25
N ASP A 203 1.04 -11.22 -17.01
CA ASP A 203 1.82 -12.35 -16.50
C ASP A 203 3.32 -12.07 -16.58
N PHE A 204 4.00 -12.17 -15.43
CA PHE A 204 5.42 -11.92 -15.26
C PHE A 204 6.14 -13.17 -14.74
N PHE A 205 7.34 -13.41 -15.22
CA PHE A 205 8.11 -14.63 -14.94
C PHE A 205 8.22 -14.95 -13.44
N PHE A 206 8.57 -13.98 -12.59
CA PHE A 206 8.70 -14.17 -11.15
C PHE A 206 7.43 -13.83 -10.38
N SER A 207 6.71 -12.81 -10.80
CA SER A 207 5.56 -12.29 -10.06
C SER A 207 4.26 -13.00 -10.43
N GLY A 208 4.25 -13.80 -11.52
CA GLY A 208 3.02 -14.35 -12.09
C GLY A 208 2.09 -13.22 -12.53
N ASN A 209 0.80 -13.46 -12.48
CA ASN A 209 -0.20 -12.44 -12.77
C ASN A 209 -0.11 -11.34 -11.73
N LEU A 210 0.01 -10.09 -12.20
CA LEU A 210 0.15 -8.92 -11.33
C LEU A 210 -0.67 -7.73 -11.82
N VAL A 211 -0.95 -6.84 -10.88
CA VAL A 211 -1.58 -5.53 -11.11
C VAL A 211 -0.78 -4.47 -10.36
N TYR A 212 -0.53 -3.34 -11.00
CA TYR A 212 -0.05 -2.12 -10.36
C TYR A 212 -1.15 -1.06 -10.40
N ILE A 213 -1.36 -0.40 -9.26
CA ILE A 213 -2.30 0.73 -9.14
C ILE A 213 -1.52 1.97 -8.70
N ASP A 214 -1.69 3.07 -9.44
CA ASP A 214 -1.25 4.40 -9.05
C ASP A 214 -2.38 5.07 -8.26
N HIS A 215 -2.10 5.39 -6.99
CA HIS A 215 -3.01 6.11 -6.10
C HIS A 215 -2.76 7.62 -6.12
N GLY A 216 -1.76 8.08 -6.88
CA GLY A 216 -1.36 9.49 -6.97
C GLY A 216 -0.03 9.78 -6.26
N GLN A 217 0.64 10.83 -6.68
CA GLN A 217 1.86 11.39 -6.10
C GLN A 217 2.96 10.35 -5.78
N GLY A 218 3.06 9.29 -6.61
CA GLY A 218 4.05 8.22 -6.43
C GLY A 218 3.72 7.21 -5.33
N LEU A 219 2.47 7.17 -4.84
CA LEU A 219 1.94 6.11 -3.98
C LEU A 219 1.40 4.99 -4.88
N ILE A 220 2.09 3.85 -4.90
CA ILE A 220 1.87 2.77 -5.87
C ILE A 220 1.65 1.45 -5.15
N SER A 221 0.54 0.76 -5.42
CA SER A 221 0.34 -0.63 -5.00
C SER A 221 0.75 -1.62 -6.09
N LEU A 222 1.32 -2.75 -5.68
CA LEU A 222 1.58 -3.92 -6.51
C LEU A 222 0.92 -5.14 -5.85
N PHE A 223 0.09 -5.83 -6.62
CA PHE A 223 -0.54 -7.11 -6.27
C PHE A 223 0.04 -8.18 -7.18
N ALA A 224 0.54 -9.29 -6.62
CA ALA A 224 1.18 -10.34 -7.40
C ALA A 224 0.71 -11.74 -6.98
N HIS A 225 1.08 -12.73 -7.82
CA HIS A 225 0.74 -14.15 -7.68
C HIS A 225 -0.74 -14.45 -7.90
N LEU A 226 -1.48 -13.55 -8.56
CA LEU A 226 -2.91 -13.70 -8.81
C LEU A 226 -3.22 -14.91 -9.68
N SER A 227 -4.37 -15.54 -9.45
CA SER A 227 -4.92 -16.57 -10.37
C SER A 227 -5.65 -15.96 -11.55
N GLU A 228 -6.26 -14.79 -11.34
CA GLU A 228 -7.05 -14.05 -12.30
C GLU A 228 -6.85 -12.54 -12.11
N ILE A 229 -6.89 -11.79 -13.21
CA ILE A 229 -6.84 -10.33 -13.24
C ILE A 229 -8.18 -9.86 -13.75
N ASP A 230 -8.90 -9.06 -12.96
CA ASP A 230 -10.27 -8.62 -13.24
C ASP A 230 -10.33 -7.16 -13.72
N VAL A 231 -9.17 -6.54 -13.99
CA VAL A 231 -9.06 -5.12 -14.40
C VAL A 231 -8.11 -4.98 -15.60
N ASN A 232 -8.25 -3.87 -16.32
CA ASN A 232 -7.49 -3.57 -17.52
C ASN A 232 -6.50 -2.42 -17.30
N LEU A 233 -5.45 -2.36 -18.12
CA LEU A 233 -4.53 -1.23 -18.13
C LEU A 233 -5.27 0.08 -18.45
N GLY A 234 -5.05 1.10 -17.64
CA GLY A 234 -5.70 2.41 -17.73
C GLY A 234 -7.07 2.50 -17.03
N GLU A 235 -7.60 1.40 -16.50
CA GLU A 235 -8.86 1.41 -15.76
C GLU A 235 -8.72 2.17 -14.44
N GLN A 236 -9.73 2.99 -14.13
CA GLN A 236 -9.87 3.60 -12.81
C GLN A 236 -10.63 2.64 -11.89
N VAL A 237 -10.08 2.41 -10.72
CA VAL A 237 -10.66 1.53 -9.71
C VAL A 237 -11.03 2.31 -8.46
N GLU A 238 -12.13 1.90 -7.84
CA GLU A 238 -12.59 2.46 -6.57
C GLU A 238 -12.00 1.67 -5.39
N LYS A 239 -11.93 2.30 -4.21
CA LYS A 239 -11.59 1.62 -2.96
C LYS A 239 -12.58 0.47 -2.70
N GLY A 240 -12.07 -0.74 -2.49
CA GLY A 240 -12.87 -1.95 -2.27
C GLY A 240 -13.33 -2.65 -3.56
N GLN A 241 -13.04 -2.12 -4.74
CA GLN A 241 -13.31 -2.82 -6.00
C GLN A 241 -12.43 -4.07 -6.12
N THR A 242 -13.01 -5.20 -6.57
CA THR A 242 -12.25 -6.42 -6.90
C THR A 242 -11.37 -6.17 -8.12
N ILE A 243 -10.06 -6.46 -7.99
CA ILE A 243 -9.06 -6.26 -9.04
C ILE A 243 -8.46 -7.58 -9.56
N GLY A 244 -8.79 -8.67 -8.92
CA GLY A 244 -8.31 -10.01 -9.26
C GLY A 244 -8.57 -11.01 -8.14
N LYS A 245 -7.98 -12.18 -8.24
CA LYS A 245 -8.17 -13.27 -7.27
C LYS A 245 -6.83 -13.83 -6.81
N VAL A 246 -6.76 -14.20 -5.53
CA VAL A 246 -5.58 -14.87 -4.95
C VAL A 246 -5.22 -16.11 -5.76
N GLY A 247 -3.94 -16.30 -5.99
CA GLY A 247 -3.43 -17.44 -6.75
C GLY A 247 -2.09 -17.97 -6.22
N ALA A 248 -1.41 -18.70 -7.09
CA ALA A 248 -0.09 -19.24 -6.85
C ALA A 248 0.76 -19.19 -8.14
N THR A 249 0.59 -18.13 -8.95
CA THR A 249 1.35 -17.96 -10.20
C THR A 249 2.73 -17.36 -9.93
N GLY A 250 3.68 -17.58 -10.83
CA GLY A 250 5.05 -17.09 -10.67
C GLY A 250 5.92 -17.93 -9.71
N ARG A 251 6.70 -17.27 -8.86
CA ARG A 251 7.65 -17.90 -7.91
C ARG A 251 7.09 -17.91 -6.50
N VAL A 252 6.41 -18.96 -6.14
CA VAL A 252 5.70 -19.11 -4.85
C VAL A 252 5.90 -20.51 -4.28
N THR A 253 5.53 -20.70 -3.01
CA THR A 253 5.46 -22.01 -2.34
C THR A 253 4.02 -22.48 -2.12
N GLY A 254 3.03 -21.63 -2.28
CA GLY A 254 1.61 -21.91 -2.11
C GLY A 254 0.74 -20.67 -2.37
N PRO A 255 -0.59 -20.82 -2.31
CA PRO A 255 -1.50 -19.71 -2.55
C PRO A 255 -1.35 -18.58 -1.53
N HIS A 256 -1.17 -17.36 -2.01
CA HIS A 256 -1.14 -16.13 -1.22
C HIS A 256 -1.22 -14.90 -2.12
N LEU A 257 -1.59 -13.77 -1.55
CA LEU A 257 -1.39 -12.46 -2.15
C LEU A 257 -0.03 -11.91 -1.69
N HIS A 258 0.82 -11.51 -2.64
CA HIS A 258 1.92 -10.61 -2.35
C HIS A 258 1.47 -9.18 -2.64
N TRP A 259 1.46 -8.32 -1.61
CA TRP A 259 1.13 -6.90 -1.73
C TRP A 259 2.33 -6.05 -1.36
N SER A 260 2.79 -5.20 -2.28
CA SER A 260 3.83 -4.18 -2.03
C SER A 260 3.22 -2.80 -2.12
N LEU A 261 3.69 -1.88 -1.29
CA LEU A 261 3.36 -0.46 -1.36
C LEU A 261 4.64 0.34 -1.64
N GLY A 262 4.58 1.18 -2.68
CA GLY A 262 5.66 2.06 -3.07
C GLY A 262 5.36 3.52 -2.74
N LEU A 263 6.35 4.27 -2.32
CA LEU A 263 6.26 5.71 -2.09
C LEU A 263 7.55 6.38 -2.54
N ASN A 264 7.45 7.47 -3.30
CA ASN A 264 8.60 8.14 -3.94
C ASN A 264 9.63 7.17 -4.57
N GLY A 265 9.13 6.12 -5.27
CA GLY A 265 9.94 5.12 -5.95
C GLY A 265 10.60 4.06 -5.06
N ASN A 266 10.32 4.04 -3.76
CA ASN A 266 10.84 3.08 -2.79
C ASN A 266 9.73 2.16 -2.28
N TRP A 267 10.03 0.87 -2.12
CA TRP A 267 9.14 -0.04 -1.42
C TRP A 267 9.20 0.23 0.07
N ILE A 268 8.03 0.34 0.70
CA ILE A 268 7.82 0.59 2.13
C ILE A 268 7.00 -0.54 2.74
N ASP A 269 6.97 -0.61 4.06
CA ASP A 269 6.15 -1.58 4.79
C ASP A 269 4.64 -1.27 4.62
N PRO A 270 3.87 -2.09 3.89
CA PRO A 270 2.46 -1.82 3.65
C PRO A 270 1.63 -1.83 4.94
N ALA A 271 2.07 -2.56 5.97
CA ALA A 271 1.38 -2.62 7.25
C ALA A 271 1.24 -1.25 7.91
N LEU A 272 2.07 -0.27 7.53
CA LEU A 272 2.00 1.11 8.05
C LEU A 272 0.76 1.88 7.56
N PHE A 273 0.11 1.42 6.51
CA PHE A 273 -1.11 2.02 5.96
C PHE A 273 -2.39 1.27 6.36
N LEU A 274 -2.28 0.18 7.09
CA LEU A 274 -3.43 -0.60 7.56
C LEU A 274 -3.81 -0.23 8.98
N PRO A 275 -5.08 -0.40 9.37
CA PRO A 275 -5.48 -0.31 10.76
C PRO A 275 -4.62 -1.22 11.64
N VAL A 276 -4.38 -0.81 12.88
CA VAL A 276 -3.77 -1.70 13.89
C VAL A 276 -4.83 -2.73 14.25
N THR A 277 -4.59 -3.98 13.88
CA THR A 277 -5.37 -5.09 14.42
C THR A 277 -4.67 -5.55 15.69
N ASP A 278 -5.38 -5.49 16.80
CA ASP A 278 -4.93 -6.03 18.11
C ASP A 278 -4.58 -7.51 18.02
#